data_4f4b63171abed3b705a43404c8e263bc
#
_entry.id   4f4b63171abed3b705a43404c8e263bc
#
_cell.length_a   1.000
_cell.length_b   1.000
_cell.length_c   1.000
_cell.angle_alpha   90.00
_cell.angle_beta   90.00
_cell.angle_gamma   90.00
#
_symmetry.space_group_name_H-M   'P 1'
#
loop_
_entity.id
_entity.type
_entity.pdbx_description
1 polymer ?
#
loop_
_entity_poly.entity_id
_entity_poly.type
_entity_poly.pdbx_seq_one_letter_code
_entity_poly.pdbx_strand_id
1 'polypeptide(L)'
;AGNEQTIKLTTTTDYYSNTIPVVSGATVFVTDGNAIQYDFTETLGTGNYVCTNFNPEINQTYVLTVIYNGQIYTATEQLIGVPTIDSVSQNNNGGFTGDEIEVKFYFQDNGLANNFYLIQFNSSFTTLPEYDVIDDEFFQGNQMFGLYTNEDMKAADELQFTLHGVSERYYNYMNILLGIAGGNGGSPFQTPPATV
;
A
#
# COMPACT_ATOMS: atom_id res chain seq x y z
N ALA A 1 13.67 6.91 -15.35
CA ALA A 1 12.97 5.84 -14.65
C ALA A 1 11.97 5.28 -15.63
N GLY A 2 12.06 3.99 -15.92
CA GLY A 2 11.18 3.36 -16.89
C GLY A 2 9.75 3.32 -16.36
N ASN A 3 8.82 3.47 -17.29
CA ASN A 3 7.38 3.40 -17.03
C ASN A 3 6.91 1.92 -16.96
N GLU A 4 7.78 1.03 -16.48
CA GLU A 4 7.47 -0.38 -16.33
C GLU A 4 6.58 -0.60 -15.11
N GLN A 5 5.42 -1.19 -15.33
CA GLN A 5 4.51 -1.59 -14.29
C GLN A 5 4.41 -3.11 -14.25
N THR A 6 4.36 -3.67 -13.07
CA THR A 6 4.30 -5.13 -12.87
C THR A 6 3.08 -5.50 -12.03
N ILE A 7 2.31 -6.48 -12.52
CA ILE A 7 1.22 -7.11 -11.79
C ILE A 7 1.64 -8.54 -11.47
N LYS A 8 1.67 -8.90 -10.20
CA LYS A 8 1.95 -10.26 -9.75
C LYS A 8 0.66 -10.99 -9.46
N LEU A 9 0.47 -12.15 -10.09
CA LEU A 9 -0.68 -13.01 -9.85
C LEU A 9 -0.29 -14.29 -9.12
N THR A 10 -1.03 -14.58 -8.06
CA THR A 10 -0.87 -15.79 -7.24
C THR A 10 -2.23 -16.41 -6.95
N THR A 11 -2.25 -17.68 -6.59
CA THR A 11 -3.44 -18.32 -6.01
C THR A 11 -3.37 -18.28 -4.49
N THR A 12 -4.48 -18.56 -3.85
CA THR A 12 -4.51 -18.87 -2.41
C THR A 12 -3.72 -20.13 -2.12
N THR A 13 -3.16 -20.22 -0.91
CA THR A 13 -2.42 -21.37 -0.42
C THR A 13 -2.75 -21.59 1.05
N ASP A 14 -2.38 -22.73 1.59
CA ASP A 14 -2.53 -23.01 3.03
C ASP A 14 -1.69 -22.04 3.85
N TYR A 15 -2.22 -21.61 4.99
CA TYR A 15 -1.59 -20.59 5.86
C TYR A 15 -0.15 -20.91 6.25
N TYR A 16 0.18 -22.18 6.45
CA TYR A 16 1.55 -22.63 6.81
C TYR A 16 2.42 -22.98 5.61
N SER A 17 1.96 -22.73 4.39
CA SER A 17 2.75 -23.01 3.19
C SER A 17 3.87 -21.98 3.04
N ASN A 18 5.10 -22.46 2.88
CA ASN A 18 6.23 -21.59 2.55
C ASN A 18 6.31 -21.19 1.06
N THR A 19 5.39 -21.72 0.25
CA THR A 19 5.34 -21.45 -1.20
C THR A 19 3.98 -20.89 -1.57
N ILE A 20 3.97 -19.74 -2.23
CA ILE A 20 2.75 -19.15 -2.80
C ILE A 20 2.74 -19.51 -4.28
N PRO A 21 1.78 -20.33 -4.76
CA PRO A 21 1.73 -20.70 -6.17
C PRO A 21 1.45 -19.48 -7.06
N VAL A 22 2.19 -19.35 -8.15
CA VAL A 22 2.00 -18.28 -9.11
C VAL A 22 0.97 -18.67 -10.17
N VAL A 23 0.28 -17.67 -10.72
CA VAL A 23 -0.64 -17.85 -11.86
C VAL A 23 0.11 -17.53 -13.14
N SER A 24 0.32 -18.56 -13.97
CA SER A 24 0.97 -18.43 -15.28
C SER A 24 -0.03 -18.64 -16.40
N GLY A 25 0.17 -17.94 -17.52
CA GLY A 25 -0.67 -18.09 -18.73
C GLY A 25 -2.02 -17.36 -18.66
N ALA A 26 -2.21 -16.42 -17.75
CA ALA A 26 -3.38 -15.55 -17.77
C ALA A 26 -3.25 -14.46 -18.84
N THR A 27 -4.39 -13.96 -19.34
CA THR A 27 -4.44 -12.71 -20.09
C THR A 27 -4.68 -11.58 -19.10
N VAL A 28 -3.78 -10.57 -19.09
CA VAL A 28 -3.83 -9.46 -18.16
C VAL A 28 -3.73 -8.14 -18.92
N PHE A 29 -4.68 -7.25 -18.69
CA PHE A 29 -4.64 -5.91 -19.25
C PHE A 29 -5.34 -4.90 -18.36
N VAL A 30 -4.96 -3.63 -18.54
CA VAL A 30 -5.61 -2.47 -17.91
C VAL A 30 -6.26 -1.62 -19.00
N THR A 31 -7.48 -1.14 -18.77
CA THR A 31 -8.15 -0.20 -19.65
C THR A 31 -8.35 1.13 -18.91
N ASP A 32 -8.03 2.25 -19.55
CA ASP A 32 -8.27 3.58 -18.99
C ASP A 32 -9.68 4.11 -19.29
N GLY A 33 -10.01 5.29 -18.78
CA GLY A 33 -11.30 5.95 -18.98
C GLY A 33 -11.63 6.33 -20.44
N ASN A 34 -10.62 6.29 -21.33
CA ASN A 34 -10.77 6.54 -22.78
C ASN A 34 -10.87 5.23 -23.58
N ALA A 35 -11.01 4.10 -22.89
CA ALA A 35 -11.02 2.75 -23.49
C ALA A 35 -9.70 2.36 -24.19
N ILE A 36 -8.58 2.98 -23.83
CA ILE A 36 -7.25 2.55 -24.29
C ILE A 36 -6.83 1.36 -23.44
N GLN A 37 -6.43 0.28 -24.10
CA GLN A 37 -5.98 -0.96 -23.47
C GLN A 37 -4.45 -1.02 -23.40
N TYR A 38 -3.94 -1.41 -22.24
CA TYR A 38 -2.53 -1.66 -21.95
C TYR A 38 -2.36 -3.13 -21.57
N ASP A 39 -1.70 -3.89 -22.44
CA ASP A 39 -1.49 -5.32 -22.25
C ASP A 39 -0.26 -5.58 -21.36
N PHE A 40 -0.41 -6.48 -20.41
CA PHE A 40 0.65 -6.93 -19.52
C PHE A 40 1.12 -8.32 -19.95
N THR A 41 2.40 -8.44 -20.31
CA THR A 41 3.00 -9.70 -20.78
C THR A 41 3.69 -10.43 -19.64
N GLU A 42 3.43 -11.73 -19.50
CA GLU A 42 4.05 -12.53 -18.47
C GLU A 42 5.55 -12.73 -18.70
N THR A 43 6.35 -12.54 -17.68
CA THR A 43 7.70 -13.11 -17.60
C THR A 43 7.53 -14.60 -17.29
N LEU A 44 7.77 -15.43 -18.29
CA LEU A 44 7.37 -16.84 -18.36
C LEU A 44 7.54 -17.60 -17.03
N GLY A 45 6.45 -18.15 -16.52
CA GLY A 45 6.42 -19.03 -15.34
C GLY A 45 6.63 -18.33 -14.01
N THR A 46 6.66 -17.00 -13.98
CA THR A 46 6.90 -16.24 -12.75
C THR A 46 5.64 -15.70 -12.09
N GLY A 47 4.52 -15.65 -12.83
CA GLY A 47 3.31 -14.95 -12.43
C GLY A 47 3.45 -13.43 -12.41
N ASN A 48 4.56 -12.88 -12.91
CA ASN A 48 4.77 -11.45 -13.06
C ASN A 48 4.39 -11.04 -14.49
N TYR A 49 3.44 -10.14 -14.61
CA TYR A 49 2.94 -9.57 -15.85
C TYR A 49 3.40 -8.13 -15.95
N VAL A 50 4.12 -7.79 -17.00
CA VAL A 50 4.84 -6.52 -17.18
C VAL A 50 4.27 -5.74 -18.35
N CYS A 51 4.07 -4.44 -18.14
CA CYS A 51 3.73 -3.47 -19.17
C CYS A 51 4.72 -2.31 -19.14
N THR A 52 5.30 -1.94 -20.28
CA THR A 52 6.33 -0.90 -20.37
C THR A 52 5.83 0.44 -20.90
N ASN A 53 4.59 0.50 -21.37
CA ASN A 53 3.97 1.69 -21.95
C ASN A 53 2.73 2.19 -21.18
N PHE A 54 2.46 1.65 -20.01
CA PHE A 54 1.39 2.10 -19.13
C PHE A 54 1.88 3.26 -18.25
N ASN A 55 1.38 4.45 -18.53
CA ASN A 55 1.67 5.68 -17.80
C ASN A 55 0.38 6.18 -17.15
N PRO A 56 0.06 5.77 -15.92
CA PRO A 56 -1.16 6.19 -15.27
C PRO A 56 -1.12 7.67 -14.88
N GLU A 57 -2.26 8.35 -15.06
CA GLU A 57 -2.46 9.76 -14.72
C GLU A 57 -3.32 9.90 -13.46
N ILE A 58 -2.98 10.87 -12.61
CA ILE A 58 -3.73 11.19 -11.40
C ILE A 58 -5.18 11.58 -11.77
N ASN A 59 -6.13 11.11 -10.95
CA ASN A 59 -7.57 11.28 -11.12
C ASN A 59 -8.19 10.50 -12.29
N GLN A 60 -7.42 9.69 -12.99
CA GLN A 60 -7.95 8.77 -13.98
C GLN A 60 -8.40 7.45 -13.34
N THR A 61 -9.48 6.89 -13.89
CA THR A 61 -10.00 5.59 -13.47
C THR A 61 -9.49 4.51 -14.41
N TYR A 62 -9.06 3.40 -13.84
CA TYR A 62 -8.52 2.26 -14.54
C TYR A 62 -9.28 0.98 -14.18
N VAL A 63 -9.45 0.12 -15.15
CA VAL A 63 -10.06 -1.21 -14.98
C VAL A 63 -9.01 -2.26 -15.29
N LEU A 64 -8.58 -2.99 -14.27
CA LEU A 64 -7.79 -4.21 -14.44
C LEU A 64 -8.71 -5.35 -14.85
N THR A 65 -8.32 -6.10 -15.88
CA THR A 65 -8.97 -7.34 -16.30
C THR A 65 -7.95 -8.48 -16.30
N VAL A 66 -8.30 -9.57 -15.63
CA VAL A 66 -7.53 -10.82 -15.63
C VAL A 66 -8.44 -11.94 -16.13
N ILE A 67 -8.01 -12.66 -17.18
CA ILE A 67 -8.70 -13.82 -17.71
C ILE A 67 -7.83 -15.05 -17.45
N TYR A 68 -8.33 -15.97 -16.65
CA TYR A 68 -7.62 -17.19 -16.28
C TYR A 68 -8.57 -18.38 -16.15
N ASN A 69 -8.22 -19.50 -16.76
CA ASN A 69 -9.04 -20.73 -16.77
C ASN A 69 -10.50 -20.50 -17.15
N GLY A 70 -10.76 -19.63 -18.13
CA GLY A 70 -12.10 -19.29 -18.60
C GLY A 70 -12.92 -18.40 -17.67
N GLN A 71 -12.35 -17.94 -16.56
CA GLN A 71 -12.95 -16.96 -15.65
C GLN A 71 -12.40 -15.57 -15.92
N ILE A 72 -13.25 -14.55 -15.75
CA ILE A 72 -12.88 -13.14 -15.90
C ILE A 72 -12.97 -12.49 -14.52
N TYR A 73 -11.88 -11.86 -14.12
CA TYR A 73 -11.80 -11.06 -12.88
C TYR A 73 -11.56 -9.61 -13.26
N THR A 74 -12.27 -8.70 -12.62
CA THR A 74 -12.11 -7.27 -12.86
C THR A 74 -11.97 -6.51 -11.54
N ALA A 75 -11.15 -5.46 -11.56
CA ALA A 75 -11.06 -4.49 -10.48
C ALA A 75 -11.01 -3.08 -11.08
N THR A 76 -11.70 -2.15 -10.45
CA THR A 76 -11.74 -0.75 -10.89
C THR A 76 -11.22 0.13 -9.75
N GLU A 77 -10.22 0.96 -10.07
CA GLU A 77 -9.67 1.92 -9.13
C GLU A 77 -9.32 3.23 -9.84
N GLN A 78 -9.36 4.32 -9.07
CA GLN A 78 -8.88 5.62 -9.50
C GLN A 78 -7.46 5.85 -8.97
N LEU A 79 -6.57 6.39 -9.79
CA LEU A 79 -5.26 6.82 -9.30
C LEU A 79 -5.40 8.11 -8.50
N ILE A 80 -5.22 8.02 -7.21
CA ILE A 80 -5.37 9.12 -6.26
C ILE A 80 -4.02 9.79 -6.04
N GLY A 81 -3.99 11.11 -6.17
CA GLY A 81 -2.81 11.90 -5.86
C GLY A 81 -2.56 12.00 -4.36
N VAL A 82 -1.32 12.26 -3.99
CA VAL A 82 -0.91 12.46 -2.60
C VAL A 82 -0.32 13.86 -2.43
N PRO A 83 -0.46 14.48 -1.25
CA PRO A 83 0.25 15.70 -0.92
C PRO A 83 1.76 15.46 -0.85
N THR A 84 2.53 16.51 -1.02
CA THR A 84 3.98 16.49 -0.79
C THR A 84 4.26 16.38 0.70
N ILE A 85 5.35 15.70 1.05
CA ILE A 85 5.85 15.67 2.41
C ILE A 85 6.55 17.00 2.69
N ASP A 86 6.09 17.72 3.70
CA ASP A 86 6.56 19.08 4.02
C ASP A 86 7.82 19.03 4.90
N SER A 87 7.87 18.13 5.86
CA SER A 87 8.97 18.04 6.81
C SER A 87 9.05 16.67 7.47
N VAL A 88 10.20 16.41 8.07
CA VAL A 88 10.46 15.22 8.88
C VAL A 88 11.03 15.67 10.22
N SER A 89 10.62 15.02 11.30
CA SER A 89 11.19 15.20 12.62
C SER A 89 11.60 13.88 13.25
N GLN A 90 12.63 13.90 14.07
CA GLN A 90 13.07 12.75 14.85
C GLN A 90 13.11 13.14 16.33
N ASN A 91 12.63 12.22 17.17
CA ASN A 91 12.74 12.32 18.63
C ASN A 91 13.42 11.04 19.13
N ASN A 92 14.54 11.19 19.83
CA ASN A 92 15.29 10.04 20.35
C ASN A 92 14.75 9.51 21.70
N ASN A 93 13.75 10.16 22.25
CA ASN A 93 13.06 9.77 23.47
C ASN A 93 11.55 9.71 23.21
N GLY A 94 11.17 9.08 22.11
CA GLY A 94 9.80 8.87 21.68
C GLY A 94 9.30 7.46 22.00
N GLY A 95 8.30 7.01 21.23
CA GLY A 95 7.61 5.76 21.48
C GLY A 95 6.73 5.80 22.72
N PHE A 96 6.10 4.68 23.04
CA PHE A 96 5.19 4.60 24.18
C PHE A 96 5.91 4.68 25.53
N THR A 97 7.12 4.14 25.60
CA THR A 97 7.95 4.08 26.82
C THR A 97 8.87 5.28 26.99
N GLY A 98 9.04 6.09 25.93
CA GLY A 98 9.88 7.29 25.94
C GLY A 98 11.38 7.01 25.78
N ASP A 99 11.76 5.83 25.31
CA ASP A 99 13.13 5.37 25.11
C ASP A 99 13.41 4.86 23.70
N GLU A 100 12.45 5.04 22.78
CA GLU A 100 12.56 4.65 21.39
C GLU A 100 12.89 5.86 20.48
N ILE A 101 13.51 5.59 19.33
CA ILE A 101 13.59 6.58 18.27
C ILE A 101 12.23 6.66 17.58
N GLU A 102 11.67 7.85 17.55
CA GLU A 102 10.42 8.18 16.89
C GLU A 102 10.71 9.05 15.66
N VAL A 103 10.20 8.69 14.52
CA VAL A 103 10.29 9.49 13.29
C VAL A 103 8.88 9.86 12.83
N LYS A 104 8.65 11.15 12.60
CA LYS A 104 7.40 11.68 12.01
C LYS A 104 7.70 12.39 10.70
N PHE A 105 6.87 12.17 9.70
CA PHE A 105 6.81 13.00 8.51
C PHE A 105 5.45 13.71 8.45
N TYR A 106 5.45 14.94 7.99
CA TYR A 106 4.28 15.80 7.98
C TYR A 106 3.89 16.17 6.56
N PHE A 107 2.60 16.29 6.33
CA PHE A 107 2.03 16.75 5.06
C PHE A 107 0.71 17.48 5.32
N GLN A 108 0.32 18.36 4.38
CA GLN A 108 -0.91 19.14 4.49
C GLN A 108 -2.04 18.43 3.76
N ASP A 109 -3.13 18.11 4.45
CA ASP A 109 -4.35 17.65 3.83
C ASP A 109 -5.03 18.75 3.01
N ASN A 110 -5.69 18.38 1.90
CA ASN A 110 -6.31 19.34 0.98
C ASN A 110 -7.68 19.88 1.43
N GLY A 111 -8.32 19.22 2.38
CA GLY A 111 -9.59 19.62 2.97
C GLY A 111 -10.82 19.63 2.04
N LEU A 112 -10.70 19.08 0.82
CA LEU A 112 -11.76 19.12 -0.19
C LEU A 112 -12.59 17.84 -0.25
N ALA A 113 -12.05 16.73 0.22
CA ALA A 113 -12.66 15.42 0.19
C ALA A 113 -12.08 14.55 1.31
N ASN A 114 -12.75 13.48 1.67
CA ASN A 114 -12.17 12.48 2.56
C ASN A 114 -11.02 11.78 1.86
N ASN A 115 -9.86 11.77 2.48
CA ASN A 115 -8.63 11.22 1.95
C ASN A 115 -8.18 10.03 2.79
N PHE A 116 -7.71 8.99 2.09
CA PHE A 116 -7.21 7.77 2.67
C PHE A 116 -5.81 7.51 2.16
N TYR A 117 -4.92 7.12 3.07
CA TYR A 117 -3.51 6.94 2.74
C TYR A 117 -3.00 5.60 3.26
N LEU A 118 -2.14 4.97 2.44
CA LEU A 118 -1.28 3.87 2.86
C LEU A 118 0.15 4.41 2.98
N ILE A 119 0.78 4.14 4.10
CA ILE A 119 2.17 4.45 4.35
C ILE A 119 2.98 3.16 4.26
N GLN A 120 4.02 3.16 3.46
CA GLN A 120 5.01 2.09 3.41
C GLN A 120 6.31 2.57 4.02
N PHE A 121 6.83 1.79 4.97
CA PHE A 121 8.12 2.01 5.60
C PHE A 121 9.10 0.93 5.14
N ASN A 122 10.27 1.34 4.66
CA ASN A 122 11.39 0.47 4.38
C ASN A 122 12.56 0.91 5.27
N SER A 123 13.09 0.00 6.05
CA SER A 123 14.21 0.28 6.95
C SER A 123 15.43 -0.56 6.60
N SER A 124 16.61 -0.09 7.00
CA SER A 124 17.86 -0.84 6.80
C SER A 124 17.98 -2.07 7.70
N PHE A 125 17.15 -2.19 8.72
CA PHE A 125 17.21 -3.26 9.74
C PHE A 125 16.07 -4.28 9.63
N THR A 126 15.03 -4.02 8.80
CA THR A 126 13.98 -5.01 8.50
C THR A 126 14.15 -5.57 7.08
N THR A 127 13.76 -6.83 6.88
CA THR A 127 13.86 -7.49 5.57
C THR A 127 12.62 -7.27 4.70
N LEU A 128 11.50 -6.93 5.30
CA LEU A 128 10.22 -6.70 4.65
C LEU A 128 9.73 -5.29 4.97
N PRO A 129 9.04 -4.65 4.03
CA PRO A 129 8.40 -3.37 4.31
C PRO A 129 7.31 -3.52 5.36
N GLU A 130 7.16 -2.49 6.18
CA GLU A 130 6.07 -2.34 7.13
C GLU A 130 5.04 -1.36 6.57
N TYR A 131 3.79 -1.51 6.98
CA TYR A 131 2.69 -0.69 6.44
C TYR A 131 1.82 -0.15 7.57
N ASP A 132 1.29 1.04 7.33
CA ASP A 132 0.25 1.66 8.15
C ASP A 132 -0.79 2.33 7.25
N VAL A 133 -1.99 2.54 7.77
CA VAL A 133 -3.07 3.25 7.05
C VAL A 133 -3.62 4.35 7.93
N ILE A 134 -3.83 5.51 7.33
CA ILE A 134 -4.40 6.68 8.00
C ILE A 134 -5.47 7.32 7.12
N ASP A 135 -6.43 7.98 7.74
CA ASP A 135 -7.44 8.82 7.11
C ASP A 135 -7.42 10.23 7.69
N ASP A 136 -8.14 11.13 7.04
CA ASP A 136 -8.24 12.52 7.45
C ASP A 136 -9.49 12.86 8.27
N GLU A 137 -10.24 11.86 8.75
CA GLU A 137 -11.53 12.07 9.44
C GLU A 137 -11.47 13.17 10.51
N PHE A 138 -10.37 13.21 11.28
CA PHE A 138 -10.16 14.22 12.32
C PHE A 138 -9.19 15.34 11.92
N PHE A 139 -8.67 15.33 10.70
CA PHE A 139 -7.63 16.24 10.23
C PHE A 139 -7.99 16.98 8.95
N GLN A 140 -9.24 16.92 8.53
CA GLN A 140 -9.73 17.53 7.29
C GLN A 140 -9.22 18.97 7.11
N GLY A 141 -8.41 19.18 6.07
CA GLY A 141 -7.78 20.47 5.76
C GLY A 141 -6.69 20.93 6.73
N ASN A 142 -6.21 20.05 7.61
CA ASN A 142 -5.15 20.33 8.56
C ASN A 142 -3.88 19.55 8.24
N GLN A 143 -2.82 19.85 8.97
CA GLN A 143 -1.59 19.09 8.88
C GLN A 143 -1.78 17.70 9.47
N MET A 144 -1.42 16.70 8.70
CA MET A 144 -1.36 15.29 9.08
C MET A 144 0.08 14.84 9.27
N PHE A 145 0.26 13.69 9.89
CA PHE A 145 1.58 13.08 10.01
C PHE A 145 1.50 11.55 9.95
N GLY A 146 2.54 10.93 9.40
CA GLY A 146 2.83 9.51 9.60
C GLY A 146 3.86 9.35 10.71
N LEU A 147 3.74 8.28 11.47
CA LEU A 147 4.59 7.97 12.63
C LEU A 147 5.26 6.62 12.45
N TYR A 148 6.54 6.54 12.75
CA TYR A 148 7.27 5.29 12.83
C TYR A 148 8.06 5.22 14.13
N THR A 149 7.90 4.11 14.85
CA THR A 149 8.74 3.70 15.99
C THR A 149 9.04 2.23 15.87
N ASN A 150 10.22 1.82 16.29
CA ASN A 150 10.58 0.40 16.36
C ASN A 150 11.71 0.24 17.39
N GLU A 151 11.56 -0.72 18.30
CA GLU A 151 12.52 -0.98 19.38
C GLU A 151 13.92 -1.37 18.89
N ASP A 152 14.01 -1.92 17.68
CA ASP A 152 15.28 -2.33 17.06
C ASP A 152 15.98 -1.18 16.33
N MET A 153 15.30 -0.03 16.11
CA MET A 153 15.87 1.11 15.40
C MET A 153 16.99 1.79 16.20
N LYS A 154 18.11 2.01 15.52
CA LYS A 154 19.34 2.60 16.12
C LYS A 154 19.82 3.81 15.35
N ALA A 155 20.71 4.56 15.97
CA ALA A 155 21.39 5.67 15.31
C ALA A 155 22.16 5.16 14.08
N ALA A 156 22.04 5.88 12.97
CA ALA A 156 22.56 5.61 11.64
C ALA A 156 21.78 4.55 10.84
N ASP A 157 20.66 4.04 11.32
CA ASP A 157 19.74 3.28 10.48
C ASP A 157 19.07 4.21 9.47
N GLU A 158 18.79 3.67 8.29
CA GLU A 158 18.09 4.38 7.23
C GLU A 158 16.61 3.99 7.24
N LEU A 159 15.72 4.98 7.19
CA LEU A 159 14.28 4.82 7.08
C LEU A 159 13.78 5.56 5.83
N GLN A 160 13.17 4.84 4.92
CA GLN A 160 12.45 5.40 3.79
C GLN A 160 10.96 5.17 3.98
N PHE A 161 10.17 6.21 3.79
CA PHE A 161 8.72 6.10 3.77
C PHE A 161 8.15 6.60 2.46
N THR A 162 7.06 5.97 2.03
CA THR A 162 6.32 6.31 0.83
C THR A 162 4.85 6.45 1.18
N LEU A 163 4.26 7.60 0.82
CA LEU A 163 2.84 7.87 1.00
C LEU A 163 2.09 7.52 -0.29
N HIS A 164 1.04 6.71 -0.17
CA HIS A 164 0.16 6.35 -1.28
C HIS A 164 -1.26 6.84 -1.01
N GLY A 165 -1.87 7.50 -1.98
CA GLY A 165 -3.32 7.77 -1.96
C GLY A 165 -4.06 6.51 -2.37
N VAL A 166 -5.03 6.10 -1.56
CA VAL A 166 -5.79 4.87 -1.77
C VAL A 166 -7.28 5.14 -1.69
N SER A 167 -8.10 4.26 -2.29
CA SER A 167 -9.54 4.32 -2.12
C SER A 167 -9.95 3.93 -0.70
N GLU A 168 -11.09 4.43 -0.24
CA GLU A 168 -11.68 4.03 1.06
C GLU A 168 -11.81 2.51 1.18
N ARG A 169 -12.19 1.84 0.09
CA ARG A 169 -12.31 0.38 0.05
C ARG A 169 -10.97 -0.30 0.29
N TYR A 170 -9.90 0.19 -0.32
CA TYR A 170 -8.57 -0.36 -0.13
C TYR A 170 -8.02 -0.05 1.27
N TYR A 171 -8.26 1.17 1.78
CA TYR A 171 -7.95 1.54 3.16
C TYR A 171 -8.60 0.58 4.16
N ASN A 172 -9.93 0.35 4.03
CA ASN A 172 -10.66 -0.57 4.89
C ASN A 172 -10.11 -2.00 4.83
N TYR A 173 -9.78 -2.48 3.62
CA TYR A 173 -9.15 -3.79 3.44
C TYR A 173 -7.80 -3.88 4.16
N MET A 174 -6.92 -2.89 3.97
CA MET A 174 -5.61 -2.86 4.61
C MET A 174 -5.69 -2.70 6.12
N ASN A 175 -6.61 -1.90 6.62
CA ASN A 175 -6.84 -1.72 8.06
C ASN A 175 -7.22 -3.04 8.73
N ILE A 176 -8.12 -3.83 8.10
CA ILE A 176 -8.48 -5.17 8.58
C ILE A 176 -7.26 -6.11 8.51
N LEU A 177 -6.55 -6.13 7.38
CA LEU A 177 -5.41 -7.00 7.18
C LEU A 177 -4.29 -6.74 8.20
N LEU A 178 -3.94 -5.48 8.42
CA LEU A 178 -2.91 -5.06 9.38
C LEU A 178 -3.35 -5.35 10.82
N GLY A 179 -4.63 -5.15 11.13
CA GLY A 179 -5.20 -5.52 12.43
C GLY A 179 -5.10 -7.02 12.73
N ILE A 180 -5.36 -7.88 11.74
CA ILE A 180 -5.22 -9.34 11.87
C ILE A 180 -3.76 -9.77 11.99
N ALA A 181 -2.87 -9.12 11.21
CA ALA A 181 -1.44 -9.42 11.24
C ALA A 181 -0.72 -8.96 12.53
N GLY A 182 -1.42 -8.27 13.43
CA GLY A 182 -0.84 -7.73 14.66
C GLY A 182 0.01 -6.46 14.44
N GLY A 183 -0.08 -5.90 13.23
CA GLY A 183 0.73 -4.74 12.83
C GLY A 183 0.38 -3.43 13.51
N ASN A 184 -0.84 -3.29 14.01
CA ASN A 184 -1.27 -2.08 14.69
C ASN A 184 -1.65 -2.41 16.13
N GLY A 185 -0.70 -2.57 17.03
CA GLY A 185 -0.86 -2.60 18.49
C GLY A 185 -2.29 -2.60 19.06
N GLY A 186 -3.17 -3.35 18.42
CA GLY A 186 -4.57 -3.47 18.81
C GLY A 186 -4.61 -3.91 20.25
N SER A 187 -5.38 -3.21 21.07
CA SER A 187 -5.63 -3.59 22.45
C SER A 187 -5.87 -5.10 22.51
N PRO A 188 -5.22 -5.85 23.43
CA PRO A 188 -5.46 -7.29 23.59
C PRO A 188 -6.94 -7.63 23.88
N PHE A 189 -7.78 -6.62 23.99
CA PHE A 189 -9.23 -6.72 24.21
C PHE A 189 -10.06 -6.31 22.97
N GLN A 190 -9.44 -5.99 21.85
CA GLN A 190 -10.17 -5.70 20.63
C GLN A 190 -10.67 -7.00 20.01
N THR A 191 -12.00 -7.10 19.79
CA THR A 191 -12.56 -8.19 19.00
C THR A 191 -12.01 -8.08 17.57
N PRO A 192 -11.55 -9.18 16.94
CA PRO A 192 -11.15 -9.15 15.55
C PRO A 192 -12.26 -8.51 14.69
N PRO A 193 -11.92 -7.62 13.76
CA PRO A 193 -12.92 -7.05 12.87
C PRO A 193 -13.62 -8.19 12.11
N ALA A 194 -14.94 -8.11 12.01
CA ALA A 194 -15.70 -9.11 11.28
C ALA A 194 -15.24 -9.10 9.81
N THR A 195 -14.82 -10.25 9.33
CA THR A 195 -14.55 -10.44 7.89
C THR A 195 -15.86 -10.25 7.13
N VAL A 196 -15.91 -9.29 6.25
CA VAL A 196 -16.98 -9.07 5.27
C VAL A 196 -16.70 -9.90 4.03
#